data_dd67f24068e719c44eb488c0524af7cd
#
_entry.id   dd67f24068e719c44eb488c0524af7cd
#
_cell.length_a   1.000
_cell.length_b   1.000
_cell.length_c   1.000
_cell.angle_alpha   90.00
_cell.angle_beta   90.00
_cell.angle_gamma   90.00
#
_symmetry.space_group_name_H-M   'P 1'
#
loop_
_entity.id
_entity.type
_entity.pdbx_description
1 polymer ?
#
loop_
_entity_poly.entity_id
_entity_poly.type
_entity_poly.pdbx_seq_one_letter_code
_entity_poly.pdbx_strand_id
1 'polypeptide(L)' 'MMFRVNRVQLQKNLNEVQYPVSKKDLIFYAEEKGVDERVLRALRHLPNQQYETATDVSQAMGMMA' A
#
# COMPACT_ATOMS: atom_id res chain seq x y z
N MET A 1 7.45 -2.04 -22.42
CA MET A 1 7.91 -1.69 -21.09
C MET A 1 7.14 -2.45 -20.04
N MET A 2 7.82 -3.00 -19.13
CA MET A 2 7.20 -3.77 -18.09
C MET A 2 6.89 -2.91 -16.88
N PHE A 3 5.66 -2.97 -16.44
CA PHE A 3 5.26 -2.21 -15.27
C PHE A 3 5.00 -3.16 -14.12
N ARG A 4 5.67 -2.90 -13.04
CA ARG A 4 5.48 -3.66 -11.82
C ARG A 4 5.43 -2.70 -10.67
N VAL A 5 4.76 -3.13 -9.62
CA VAL A 5 4.86 -2.40 -8.38
C VAL A 5 6.29 -2.56 -7.89
N ASN A 6 6.96 -1.45 -7.65
CA ASN A 6 8.33 -1.47 -7.15
C ASN A 6 8.28 -1.77 -5.66
N ARG A 7 8.76 -2.96 -5.28
CA ARG A 7 8.67 -3.39 -3.89
C ARG A 7 9.46 -2.52 -2.93
N VAL A 8 10.61 -2.05 -3.38
CA VAL A 8 11.43 -1.19 -2.52
C VAL A 8 10.70 0.12 -2.26
N GLN A 9 10.16 0.70 -3.32
CA GLN A 9 9.42 1.94 -3.21
C GLN A 9 8.17 1.76 -2.36
N LEU A 10 7.45 0.67 -2.59
CA LEU A 10 6.25 0.38 -1.84
C LEU A 10 6.57 0.22 -0.35
N GLN A 11 7.60 -0.54 -0.04
CA GLN A 11 7.97 -0.77 1.34
C GLN A 11 8.36 0.54 2.03
N LYS A 12 9.08 1.38 1.31
CA LYS A 12 9.47 2.67 1.86
C LYS A 12 8.24 3.52 2.16
N ASN A 13 7.30 3.57 1.23
CA ASN A 13 6.09 4.34 1.43
C ASN A 13 5.27 3.81 2.60
N LEU A 14 5.18 2.50 2.72
CA LEU A 14 4.43 1.89 3.81
C LEU A 14 5.07 2.19 5.16
N ASN A 15 6.40 2.24 5.20
CA ASN A 15 7.11 2.51 6.45
C ASN A 15 6.91 3.96 6.93
N GLU A 16 6.53 4.85 6.03
CA GLU A 16 6.31 6.25 6.39
C GLU A 16 4.91 6.48 6.94
N VAL A 17 4.04 5.49 6.81
CA VAL A 17 2.68 5.59 7.32
C VAL A 17 2.68 5.36 8.82
N GLN A 18 1.81 6.07 9.53
CA GLN A 18 1.66 5.87 10.96
C GLN A 18 0.64 4.77 11.23
N TYR A 19 1.11 3.70 11.82
CA TYR A 19 0.25 2.58 12.13
C TYR A 19 -0.30 2.68 13.55
N PRO A 20 -1.45 2.10 13.83
CA PRO A 20 -2.31 1.36 12.90
C PRO A 20 -3.01 2.28 11.91
N VAL A 21 -3.35 1.73 10.75
CA VAL A 21 -3.96 2.51 9.70
C VAL A 21 -5.06 1.70 9.01
N SER A 22 -6.11 2.38 8.58
CA SER A 22 -7.19 1.72 7.85
C SER A 22 -6.89 1.72 6.36
N LYS A 23 -7.62 0.89 5.62
CA LYS A 23 -7.51 0.88 4.17
C LYS A 23 -7.74 2.28 3.59
N LYS A 24 -8.76 2.95 4.08
CA LYS A 24 -9.11 4.28 3.60
C LYS A 24 -7.96 5.26 3.80
N ASP A 25 -7.34 5.20 4.97
CA ASP A 25 -6.23 6.09 5.28
C ASP A 25 -5.02 5.76 4.42
N LEU A 26 -4.79 4.49 4.15
CA LEU A 26 -3.70 4.10 3.26
C LEU A 26 -3.88 4.69 1.87
N ILE A 27 -5.09 4.62 1.35
CA ILE A 27 -5.38 5.16 0.02
C ILE A 27 -5.20 6.66 0.02
N PHE A 28 -5.69 7.33 1.06
CA PHE A 28 -5.55 8.77 1.18
C PHE A 28 -4.08 9.17 1.22
N TYR A 29 -3.29 8.46 2.02
CA TYR A 29 -1.87 8.73 2.13
C TYR A 29 -1.19 8.53 0.77
N ALA A 30 -1.53 7.46 0.07
CA ALA A 30 -0.95 7.16 -1.22
C ALA A 30 -1.27 8.25 -2.25
N GLU A 31 -2.50 8.75 -2.21
CA GLU A 31 -2.90 9.83 -3.11
C GLU A 31 -2.13 11.09 -2.80
N GLU A 32 -1.93 11.38 -1.52
CA GLU A 32 -1.18 12.56 -1.10
C GLU A 32 0.26 12.50 -1.56
N LYS A 33 0.84 11.32 -1.54
CA LYS A 33 2.23 11.13 -1.93
C LYS A 33 2.39 10.98 -3.44
N GLY A 34 1.29 10.85 -4.16
CA GLY A 34 1.36 10.69 -5.61
C GLY A 34 1.98 9.38 -6.03
N VAL A 35 1.69 8.30 -5.30
CA VAL A 35 2.24 7.01 -5.67
C VAL A 35 1.68 6.54 -7.00
N ASP A 36 2.35 5.55 -7.58
CA ASP A 36 1.95 4.96 -8.85
C ASP A 36 0.51 4.47 -8.79
N GLU A 37 -0.23 4.66 -9.89
CA GLU A 37 -1.63 4.27 -9.94
C GLU A 37 -1.84 2.79 -9.72
N ARG A 38 -0.85 1.97 -10.06
CA ARG A 38 -0.94 0.54 -9.83
C ARG A 38 -0.93 0.23 -8.35
N VAL A 39 -0.14 0.99 -7.60
CA VAL A 39 -0.13 0.85 -6.15
C VAL A 39 -1.49 1.26 -5.60
N LEU A 40 -2.03 2.36 -6.09
CA LEU A 40 -3.35 2.81 -5.65
C LEU A 40 -4.41 1.76 -5.93
N ARG A 41 -4.36 1.18 -7.13
CA ARG A 41 -5.32 0.15 -7.50
C ARG A 41 -5.22 -1.05 -6.59
N ALA A 42 -3.99 -1.45 -6.28
CA ALA A 42 -3.77 -2.57 -5.38
C ALA A 42 -4.31 -2.27 -3.99
N LEU A 43 -4.09 -1.05 -3.52
CA LEU A 43 -4.59 -0.65 -2.21
C LEU A 43 -6.12 -0.68 -2.17
N ARG A 44 -6.76 -0.31 -3.28
CA ARG A 44 -8.22 -0.33 -3.33
C ARG A 44 -8.79 -1.73 -3.27
N HIS A 45 -7.99 -2.73 -3.63
CA HIS A 45 -8.42 -4.12 -3.60
C HIS A 45 -8.13 -4.80 -2.26
N LEU A 46 -7.50 -4.10 -1.33
CA LEU A 46 -7.24 -4.67 -0.03
C LEU A 46 -8.53 -4.90 0.75
N PRO A 47 -8.55 -5.90 1.63
CA PRO A 47 -9.68 -6.06 2.54
C PRO A 47 -9.89 -4.79 3.36
N ASN A 48 -11.14 -4.47 3.61
CA ASN A 48 -11.49 -3.28 4.38
C ASN A 48 -11.32 -3.58 5.87
N GLN A 49 -10.13 -3.38 6.36
CA GLN A 49 -9.79 -3.67 7.76
C GLN A 49 -8.67 -2.74 8.19
N GLN A 50 -8.35 -2.79 9.46
CA GLN A 50 -7.27 -2.00 10.01
C GLN A 50 -5.96 -2.79 9.90
N TYR A 51 -4.90 -2.09 9.52
CA TYR A 51 -3.59 -2.70 9.36
C TYR A 51 -2.67 -2.17 10.44
N GLU A 52 -2.09 -3.09 11.19
CA GLU A 52 -1.30 -2.76 12.36
C GLU A 52 0.15 -2.45 12.06
N THR A 53 0.67 -3.03 10.99
CA THR A 53 2.07 -2.84 10.60
C THR A 53 2.19 -2.82 9.08
N ALA A 54 3.35 -2.33 8.63
CA ALA A 54 3.65 -2.35 7.20
C ALA A 54 3.67 -3.79 6.68
N THR A 55 4.10 -4.73 7.53
CA THR A 55 4.11 -6.13 7.15
C THR A 55 2.71 -6.64 6.86
N ASP A 56 1.75 -6.23 7.68
CA ASP A 56 0.36 -6.64 7.47
C ASP A 56 -0.14 -6.18 6.12
N VAL A 57 0.18 -4.93 5.75
CA VAL A 57 -0.22 -4.42 4.45
C VAL A 57 0.48 -5.20 3.34
N SER A 58 1.78 -5.42 3.49
CA SER A 58 2.54 -6.15 2.49
C SER A 58 2.00 -7.56 2.29
N GLN A 59 1.63 -8.22 3.37
CA GLN A 59 1.08 -9.57 3.28
C GLN A 59 -0.25 -9.57 2.57
N ALA A 60 -1.09 -8.59 2.87
CA ALA A 60 -2.38 -8.48 2.21
C ALA A 60 -2.22 -8.23 0.71
N MET A 61 -1.16 -7.56 0.34
CA MET A 61 -0.84 -7.29 -1.05
C MET A 61 0.06 -8.37 -1.67
N GLY A 62 0.42 -9.36 -0.89
CA GLY A 62 1.44 -10.34 -1.28
C GLY A 62 1.09 -11.13 -2.53
N MET A 63 -0.19 -11.32 -2.78
CA MET A 63 -0.61 -12.06 -3.96
C MET A 63 -0.24 -11.33 -5.24
N MET A 64 0.21 -10.10 -5.13
CA MET A 64 0.65 -9.35 -6.29
C MET A 64 2.09 -9.59 -6.65
N ALA A 65 2.75 -10.33 -5.83
CA ALA A 65 4.16 -10.63 -6.06
C ALA A 65 4.36 -11.48 -7.29
#